data_d6efdcab5ab8b0f00be0612c20253d2b
#
_entry.id   d6efdcab5ab8b0f00be0612c20253d2b
#
_cell.length_a   1.000
_cell.length_b   1.000
_cell.length_c   1.000
_cell.angle_alpha   90.00
_cell.angle_beta   90.00
_cell.angle_gamma   90.00
#
_symmetry.space_group_name_H-M   'P 1'
#
loop_
_entity.id
_entity.type
_entity.pdbx_description
1 polymer ?
#
loop_
_entity_poly.entity_id
_entity_poly.type
_entity_poly.pdbx_seq_one_letter_code
_entity_poly.pdbx_strand_id
1 'polypeptide(L)' 'MLVGVPKEIKNHEYRVGLTPASVRDLIKNGHEVIVQKDAGKAIDFTNEQYMKVGASIVN' A
#
# COMPACT_ATOMS: atom_id res chain seq x y z
N MET A 1 3.41 -8.44 -12.61
CA MET A 1 4.50 -8.29 -11.62
C MET A 1 3.91 -8.19 -10.23
N LEU A 2 4.55 -8.74 -9.25
CA LEU A 2 4.12 -8.63 -7.86
C LEU A 2 4.86 -7.48 -7.19
N VAL A 3 4.12 -6.54 -6.63
CA VAL A 3 4.68 -5.35 -5.98
C VAL A 3 4.35 -5.39 -4.49
N GLY A 4 5.36 -5.25 -3.65
CA GLY A 4 5.18 -5.23 -2.20
C GLY A 4 5.31 -3.83 -1.63
N VAL A 5 4.44 -3.49 -0.69
CA VAL A 5 4.48 -2.21 0.02
C VAL A 5 4.69 -2.49 1.51
N PRO A 6 5.93 -2.41 1.99
CA PRO A 6 6.21 -2.70 3.41
C PRO A 6 5.83 -1.52 4.28
N LYS A 7 5.56 -1.84 5.55
CA LYS A 7 5.34 -0.81 6.56
C LYS A 7 6.68 -0.19 6.92
N GLU A 8 6.77 1.14 6.76
CA GLU A 8 7.97 1.88 7.14
C GLU A 8 7.91 2.24 8.62
N ILE A 9 8.97 1.88 9.34
CA ILE A 9 9.08 2.19 10.77
C ILE A 9 10.38 2.94 11.00
N LYS A 10 10.51 4.10 10.37
CA LYS A 10 11.68 4.96 10.57
C LYS A 10 11.26 6.20 11.32
N ASN A 11 12.12 6.64 12.22
CA ASN A 11 11.87 7.89 12.96
C ASN A 11 11.72 9.05 11.97
N HIS A 12 10.67 9.81 12.15
CA HIS A 12 10.38 11.00 11.34
C HIS A 12 10.16 10.71 9.85
N GLU A 13 9.93 9.46 9.50
CA GLU A 13 9.56 9.11 8.15
C GLU A 13 8.15 8.53 8.13
N TYR A 14 7.28 9.19 7.40
CA TYR A 14 5.87 8.82 7.34
C TYR A 14 5.43 8.53 5.91
N ARG A 15 6.37 8.02 5.10
CA ARG A 15 6.09 7.73 3.71
C ARG A 15 5.94 6.23 3.50
N VAL A 16 4.95 5.88 2.70
CA VAL A 16 4.88 4.52 2.15
C VAL A 16 5.32 4.59 0.70
N GLY A 17 5.73 3.46 0.15
CA GLY A 17 6.18 3.42 -1.23
C GLY A 17 5.09 3.78 -2.23
N LEU A 18 3.83 3.46 -1.90
CA LEU A 18 2.72 3.66 -2.81
C LEU A 18 1.49 4.15 -2.07
N THR A 19 0.83 5.15 -2.64
CA THR A 19 -0.49 5.58 -2.19
C THR A 19 -1.56 4.66 -2.78
N PRO A 20 -2.79 4.68 -2.23
CA PRO A 20 -3.88 3.91 -2.85
C PRO A 20 -4.11 4.25 -4.32
N ALA A 21 -3.96 5.51 -4.71
CA ALA A 21 -4.11 5.90 -6.11
C ALA A 21 -3.05 5.27 -7.00
N SER A 22 -1.81 5.24 -6.54
CA SER A 22 -0.72 4.58 -7.28
C SER A 22 -0.93 3.08 -7.37
N VAL A 23 -1.41 2.47 -6.29
CA VAL A 23 -1.73 1.03 -6.26
C VAL A 23 -2.82 0.72 -7.28
N ARG A 24 -3.85 1.56 -7.36
CA ARG A 24 -4.93 1.36 -8.33
C ARG A 24 -4.38 1.36 -9.76
N ASP A 25 -3.47 2.28 -10.07
CA ASP A 25 -2.87 2.36 -11.39
C ASP A 25 -2.07 1.11 -11.73
N LEU A 26 -1.31 0.59 -10.77
CA LEU A 26 -0.55 -0.64 -10.96
C LEU A 26 -1.46 -1.84 -11.24
N ILE A 27 -2.52 -1.97 -10.47
CA ILE A 27 -3.48 -3.07 -10.63
C ILE A 27 -4.18 -2.97 -11.98
N LYS A 28 -4.53 -1.76 -12.39
CA LYS A 28 -5.14 -1.51 -13.68
C LYS A 28 -4.23 -1.92 -14.83
N ASN A 29 -2.92 -1.86 -14.63
CA ASN A 29 -1.93 -2.27 -15.62
C ASN A 29 -1.53 -3.76 -15.51
N GLY A 30 -2.25 -4.54 -14.75
CA GLY A 30 -2.06 -5.99 -14.67
C GLY A 30 -1.08 -6.46 -13.61
N HIS A 31 -0.67 -5.59 -12.70
CA HIS A 31 0.23 -5.98 -11.60
C HIS A 31 -0.56 -6.41 -10.38
N GLU A 32 0.03 -7.29 -9.57
CA GLU A 32 -0.49 -7.61 -8.25
C GLU A 32 0.22 -6.75 -7.22
N VAL A 33 -0.54 -6.24 -6.23
CA VAL A 33 0.03 -5.43 -5.16
C VAL A 33 -0.36 -6.03 -3.82
N ILE A 34 0.64 -6.27 -2.98
CA ILE A 34 0.42 -6.66 -1.58
C ILE A 34 0.92 -5.52 -0.69
N VAL A 35 0.14 -5.20 0.34
CA VAL A 35 0.45 -4.11 1.26
C VAL A 35 0.55 -4.69 2.67
N GLN A 36 1.63 -4.39 3.35
CA GLN A 36 1.77 -4.82 4.74
C GLN A 36 0.74 -4.08 5.60
N LYS A 37 0.14 -4.81 6.54
CA LYS A 37 -0.88 -4.25 7.43
C LYS A 37 -0.39 -2.95 8.06
N ASP A 38 -1.24 -1.93 8.04
CA ASP A 38 -0.97 -0.60 8.59
C ASP A 38 0.16 0.16 7.91
N ALA A 39 0.55 -0.22 6.71
CA ALA A 39 1.66 0.43 6.00
C ALA A 39 1.39 1.92 5.77
N GLY A 40 0.14 2.32 5.54
CA GLY A 40 -0.20 3.72 5.29
C GLY A 40 -0.75 4.47 6.49
N LYS A 41 -0.76 3.87 7.67
CA LYS A 41 -1.43 4.43 8.85
C LYS A 41 -0.87 5.80 9.25
N ALA A 42 0.44 5.99 9.14
CA ALA A 42 1.07 7.25 9.56
C ALA A 42 0.72 8.43 8.63
N ILE A 43 0.23 8.16 7.43
CA ILE A 43 -0.18 9.20 6.49
C ILE A 43 -1.67 9.11 6.15
N ASP A 44 -2.45 8.55 7.08
CA ASP A 44 -3.91 8.49 7.02
C ASP A 44 -4.49 7.62 5.90
N PHE A 45 -3.72 6.68 5.39
CA PHE A 45 -4.25 5.67 4.47
C PHE A 45 -4.54 4.38 5.22
N THR A 46 -5.79 3.96 5.21
CA THR A 46 -6.22 2.76 5.92
C THR A 46 -6.01 1.51 5.07
N ASN A 47 -6.01 0.36 5.73
CA ASN A 47 -5.95 -0.91 5.03
C ASN A 47 -7.13 -1.05 4.06
N GLU A 48 -8.31 -0.59 4.45
CA GLU A 48 -9.50 -0.66 3.60
C GLU A 48 -9.32 0.16 2.32
N GLN A 49 -8.64 1.29 2.39
CA GLN A 49 -8.39 2.10 1.19
C GLN A 49 -7.54 1.34 0.18
N TYR A 50 -6.53 0.61 0.64
CA TYR A 50 -5.72 -0.21 -0.24
C TYR A 50 -6.51 -1.41 -0.79
N MET A 51 -7.29 -2.06 0.05
CA MET A 51 -8.11 -3.19 -0.40
C MET A 51 -9.16 -2.76 -1.41
N LYS A 52 -9.73 -1.58 -1.22
CA LYS A 52 -10.77 -1.06 -2.09
C LYS A 52 -10.27 -0.86 -3.52
N VAL A 53 -9.00 -0.57 -3.70
CA VAL A 53 -8.40 -0.41 -5.03
C VAL A 53 -7.82 -1.70 -5.57
N GLY A 54 -7.94 -2.81 -4.85
CA GLY A 54 -7.57 -4.14 -5.32
C GLY A 54 -6.31 -4.74 -4.72
N ALA A 55 -5.67 -4.07 -3.77
CA ALA A 55 -4.49 -4.63 -3.11
C ALA A 55 -4.88 -5.68 -2.07
N SER A 56 -3.95 -6.59 -1.78
CA SER A 56 -4.09 -7.56 -0.70
C SER A 56 -3.33 -7.07 0.51
N ILE A 57 -3.91 -7.22 1.69
CA ILE A 57 -3.26 -6.84 2.94
C ILE A 57 -2.64 -8.08 3.57
N VAL A 58 -1.36 -7.96 3.94
CA VAL A 58 -0.61 -9.05 4.59
C VAL A 58 -0.01 -8.55 5.89
N ASN A 59 0.27 -9.47 6.79
CA ASN A 59 0.88 -9.13 8.09
C ASN A 59 2.36 -8.84 8.00
#